data_7efb3942efbf4bab4dc228ef83724df1
#
_entry.id   7efb3942efbf4bab4dc228ef83724df1
#
_cell.length_a   1.000
_cell.length_b   1.000
_cell.length_c   1.000
_cell.angle_alpha   90.00
_cell.angle_beta   90.00
_cell.angle_gamma   90.00
#
_symmetry.space_group_name_H-M   'P 1'
#
loop_
_entity.id
_entity.type
_entity.pdbx_description
1 polymer ?
#
loop_
_entity_poly.entity_id
_entity_poly.type
_entity_poly.pdbx_seq_one_letter_code
_entity_poly.pdbx_strand_id
1 'polypeptide(L)'
;NIQVSVAPETFGYYVALDFGIVGTLTEVDKEYLAQNFIAFFRRDYKRVAELHVESGWVPSTTRVDELEGAIRAVCEPHFDRPLKDISLGNVLLRLFQTSRRFNVEIQPQLVLLQKTLLNIEGLGRQLDPELDLWSTAKPFLETWMLEQVGPQRFLRELRAEAPHFAKFLPALPRLLHDSLQR
;
A
#
# COMPACT_ATOMS: atom_id res chain seq x y z
N ASN A 1 -24.59 -1.23 -3.54
CA ASN A 1 -23.94 -1.66 -4.80
C ASN A 1 -23.29 -3.06 -4.70
N ILE A 2 -23.44 -3.75 -3.56
CA ILE A 2 -22.98 -5.12 -3.34
C ILE A 2 -24.18 -5.95 -2.91
N GLN A 3 -24.39 -7.09 -3.58
CA GLN A 3 -25.39 -8.07 -3.24
C GLN A 3 -24.72 -9.37 -2.81
N VAL A 4 -25.47 -10.24 -2.13
CA VAL A 4 -25.02 -11.59 -1.80
C VAL A 4 -25.83 -12.57 -2.64
N SER A 5 -25.15 -13.47 -3.32
CA SER A 5 -25.81 -14.51 -4.12
C SER A 5 -26.54 -15.50 -3.22
N VAL A 6 -27.77 -15.81 -3.59
CA VAL A 6 -28.60 -16.85 -2.96
C VAL A 6 -28.74 -18.09 -3.84
N ALA A 7 -28.10 -18.11 -5.03
CA ALA A 7 -28.13 -19.27 -5.91
C ALA A 7 -27.30 -20.41 -5.28
N PRO A 8 -27.75 -21.70 -5.38
CA PRO A 8 -27.10 -22.82 -4.70
C PRO A 8 -25.60 -22.95 -5.01
N GLU A 9 -25.20 -22.73 -6.27
CA GLU A 9 -23.82 -22.91 -6.74
C GLU A 9 -22.89 -21.75 -6.26
N THR A 10 -23.44 -20.58 -5.95
CA THR A 10 -22.68 -19.37 -5.58
C THR A 10 -23.19 -18.76 -4.29
N PHE A 11 -23.85 -19.55 -3.45
CA PHE A 11 -24.41 -19.08 -2.19
C PHE A 11 -23.35 -18.39 -1.31
N GLY A 12 -23.64 -17.18 -0.88
CA GLY A 12 -22.74 -16.38 -0.05
C GLY A 12 -21.70 -15.58 -0.83
N TYR A 13 -21.58 -15.72 -2.15
CA TYR A 13 -20.64 -14.92 -2.93
C TYR A 13 -21.13 -13.48 -3.06
N TYR A 14 -20.19 -12.53 -2.98
CA TYR A 14 -20.49 -11.12 -3.20
C TYR A 14 -20.58 -10.83 -4.69
N VAL A 15 -21.63 -10.10 -5.07
CA VAL A 15 -21.85 -9.61 -6.43
C VAL A 15 -21.77 -8.11 -6.41
N ALA A 16 -20.70 -7.56 -6.97
CA ALA A 16 -20.53 -6.12 -7.09
C ALA A 16 -21.26 -5.62 -8.35
N LEU A 17 -22.10 -4.59 -8.19
CA LEU A 17 -22.97 -4.05 -9.24
C LEU A 17 -22.49 -2.70 -9.78
N ASP A 18 -21.68 -1.97 -9.03
CA ASP A 18 -21.30 -0.61 -9.38
C ASP A 18 -19.83 -0.36 -9.06
N PHE A 19 -19.10 0.06 -10.09
CA PHE A 19 -17.69 0.43 -10.05
C PHE A 19 -17.49 1.88 -10.50
N GLY A 20 -18.45 2.76 -10.24
CA GLY A 20 -18.47 4.14 -10.75
C GLY A 20 -17.30 5.00 -10.28
N ILE A 21 -16.70 4.68 -9.13
CA ILE A 21 -15.51 5.36 -8.62
C ILE A 21 -14.47 4.31 -8.25
N VAL A 22 -13.39 4.27 -9.00
CA VAL A 22 -12.23 3.40 -8.75
C VAL A 22 -10.95 4.23 -8.64
N GLY A 23 -10.02 3.79 -7.81
CA GLY A 23 -8.67 4.35 -7.72
C GLY A 23 -7.66 3.40 -8.36
N THR A 24 -6.66 3.97 -9.03
CA THR A 24 -5.54 3.21 -9.57
C THR A 24 -4.25 3.72 -8.95
N LEU A 25 -3.42 2.82 -8.45
CA LEU A 25 -2.07 3.13 -7.99
C LEU A 25 -1.07 2.70 -9.06
N THR A 26 -0.03 3.51 -9.26
CA THR A 26 1.10 3.09 -10.10
C THR A 26 1.86 1.94 -9.44
N GLU A 27 2.66 1.20 -10.19
CA GLU A 27 3.46 0.10 -9.62
C GLU A 27 4.44 0.63 -8.55
N VAL A 28 4.99 1.83 -8.75
CA VAL A 28 5.86 2.50 -7.79
C VAL A 28 5.10 2.83 -6.50
N ASP A 29 3.90 3.41 -6.61
CA ASP A 29 3.08 3.72 -5.43
C ASP A 29 2.68 2.47 -4.64
N LYS A 30 2.37 1.37 -5.36
CA LYS A 30 2.07 0.08 -4.72
C LYS A 30 3.26 -0.45 -3.92
N GLU A 31 4.46 -0.34 -4.47
CA GLU A 31 5.68 -0.76 -3.79
C GLU A 31 5.93 0.07 -2.53
N TYR A 32 5.90 1.41 -2.65
CA TYR A 32 6.07 2.28 -1.49
C TYR A 32 5.00 2.05 -0.43
N LEU A 33 3.75 1.86 -0.85
CA LEU A 33 2.66 1.55 0.07
C LEU A 33 2.89 0.23 0.81
N ALA A 34 3.33 -0.83 0.11
CA ALA A 34 3.65 -2.11 0.71
C ALA A 34 4.82 -2.01 1.70
N GLN A 35 5.89 -1.29 1.34
CA GLN A 35 7.03 -1.05 2.22
C GLN A 35 6.60 -0.25 3.47
N ASN A 36 5.74 0.76 3.31
CA ASN A 36 5.19 1.52 4.43
C ASN A 36 4.37 0.65 5.37
N PHE A 37 3.52 -0.25 4.86
CA PHE A 37 2.78 -1.19 5.70
C PHE A 37 3.71 -2.13 6.47
N ILE A 38 4.74 -2.68 5.81
CA ILE A 38 5.72 -3.56 6.46
C ILE A 38 6.44 -2.82 7.59
N ALA A 39 6.93 -1.61 7.33
CA ALA A 39 7.61 -0.78 8.32
C ALA A 39 6.67 -0.40 9.48
N PHE A 40 5.43 -0.03 9.17
CA PHE A 40 4.39 0.29 10.15
C PHE A 40 4.10 -0.89 11.09
N PHE A 41 3.88 -2.09 10.55
CA PHE A 41 3.62 -3.27 11.38
C PHE A 41 4.81 -3.70 12.22
N ARG A 42 6.03 -3.36 11.79
CA ARG A 42 7.27 -3.57 12.57
C ARG A 42 7.54 -2.45 13.57
N ARG A 43 6.67 -1.43 13.63
CA ARG A 43 6.86 -0.21 14.43
C ARG A 43 8.14 0.55 14.07
N ASP A 44 8.63 0.39 12.84
CA ASP A 44 9.79 1.10 12.31
C ASP A 44 9.36 2.44 11.71
N TYR A 45 9.01 3.38 12.59
CA TYR A 45 8.49 4.69 12.19
C TYR A 45 9.53 5.54 11.48
N LYS A 46 10.81 5.30 11.77
CA LYS A 46 11.90 5.96 11.07
C LYS A 46 11.89 5.54 9.59
N ARG A 47 11.80 4.23 9.32
CA ARG A 47 11.71 3.74 7.94
C ARG A 47 10.46 4.26 7.22
N VAL A 48 9.33 4.38 7.92
CA VAL A 48 8.10 4.98 7.36
C VAL A 48 8.38 6.43 6.94
N ALA A 49 9.03 7.23 7.78
CA ALA A 49 9.35 8.62 7.46
C ALA A 49 10.35 8.74 6.28
N GLU A 50 11.38 7.89 6.25
CA GLU A 50 12.34 7.82 5.13
C GLU A 50 11.65 7.49 3.81
N LEU A 51 10.76 6.49 3.80
CA LEU A 51 9.99 6.10 2.62
C LEU A 51 9.12 7.25 2.08
N HIS A 52 8.54 8.08 2.95
CA HIS A 52 7.77 9.24 2.52
C HIS A 52 8.64 10.28 1.81
N VAL A 53 9.88 10.47 2.25
CA VAL A 53 10.85 11.36 1.59
C VAL A 53 11.33 10.75 0.27
N GLU A 54 11.69 9.48 0.27
CA GLU A 54 12.18 8.75 -0.91
C GLU A 54 11.15 8.71 -2.04
N SER A 55 9.87 8.54 -1.71
CA SER A 55 8.77 8.52 -2.69
C SER A 55 8.39 9.90 -3.22
N GLY A 56 8.90 10.97 -2.60
CA GLY A 56 8.50 12.33 -2.93
C GLY A 56 7.12 12.74 -2.39
N TRP A 57 6.53 11.95 -1.50
CA TRP A 57 5.24 12.28 -0.86
C TRP A 57 5.36 13.44 0.13
N VAL A 58 6.57 13.73 0.59
CA VAL A 58 6.92 14.92 1.35
C VAL A 58 8.09 15.65 0.67
N PRO A 59 8.23 16.97 0.86
CA PRO A 59 9.39 17.70 0.36
C PRO A 59 10.71 17.08 0.83
N SER A 60 11.72 17.06 -0.02
CA SER A 60 13.05 16.52 0.31
C SER A 60 13.75 17.26 1.46
N THR A 61 13.26 18.47 1.79
CA THR A 61 13.73 19.28 2.92
C THR A 61 13.07 18.90 4.25
N THR A 62 12.12 17.93 4.23
CA THR A 62 11.43 17.49 5.44
C THR A 62 12.40 16.79 6.38
N ARG A 63 12.37 17.16 7.64
CA ARG A 63 13.18 16.52 8.67
C ARG A 63 12.58 15.17 9.04
N VAL A 64 13.32 14.10 8.75
CA VAL A 64 12.89 12.71 8.99
C VAL A 64 12.58 12.47 10.47
N ASP A 65 13.39 13.03 11.39
CA ASP A 65 13.20 12.89 12.84
C ASP A 65 11.90 13.51 13.34
N GLU A 66 11.52 14.67 12.80
CA GLU A 66 10.25 15.33 13.15
C GLU A 66 9.05 14.57 12.58
N LEU A 67 9.15 14.08 11.34
CA LEU A 67 8.10 13.26 10.71
C LEU A 67 7.95 11.92 11.43
N GLU A 68 9.06 11.26 11.79
CA GLU A 68 9.04 10.03 12.59
C GLU A 68 8.31 10.25 13.92
N GLY A 69 8.66 11.29 14.67
CA GLY A 69 8.02 11.61 15.94
C GLY A 69 6.52 11.85 15.80
N ALA A 70 6.11 12.54 14.73
CA ALA A 70 4.69 12.81 14.46
C ALA A 70 3.92 11.52 14.09
N ILE A 71 4.50 10.64 13.26
CA ILE A 71 3.91 9.34 12.90
C ILE A 71 3.80 8.46 14.15
N ARG A 72 4.86 8.36 14.94
CA ARG A 72 4.88 7.60 16.20
C ARG A 72 3.77 8.04 17.14
N ALA A 73 3.62 9.36 17.36
CA ALA A 73 2.59 9.90 18.26
C ALA A 73 1.16 9.54 17.84
N VAL A 74 0.92 9.38 16.54
CA VAL A 74 -0.40 8.95 16.02
C VAL A 74 -0.57 7.44 16.13
N CYS A 75 0.46 6.65 15.81
CA CYS A 75 0.34 5.22 15.62
C CYS A 75 0.50 4.41 16.92
N GLU A 76 1.47 4.78 17.76
CA GLU A 76 1.82 4.03 18.97
C GLU A 76 0.63 3.77 19.91
N PRO A 77 -0.27 4.74 20.16
CA PRO A 77 -1.43 4.50 21.04
C PRO A 77 -2.41 3.43 20.53
N HIS A 78 -2.33 3.07 19.25
CA HIS A 78 -3.19 2.05 18.66
C HIS A 78 -2.59 0.64 18.81
N PHE A 79 -1.27 0.50 18.89
CA PHE A 79 -0.62 -0.80 19.03
C PHE A 79 -0.75 -1.41 20.43
N ASP A 80 -1.14 -0.63 21.43
CA ASP A 80 -1.39 -1.10 22.80
C ASP A 80 -2.82 -1.60 23.00
N ARG A 81 -3.63 -1.61 21.93
CA ARG A 81 -5.02 -2.10 21.94
C ARG A 81 -5.14 -3.39 21.15
N PRO A 82 -6.14 -4.24 21.49
CA PRO A 82 -6.49 -5.36 20.63
C PRO A 82 -6.80 -4.87 19.21
N LEU A 83 -6.33 -5.59 18.19
CA LEU A 83 -6.48 -5.18 16.79
C LEU A 83 -7.95 -4.96 16.39
N LYS A 84 -8.88 -5.73 16.98
CA LYS A 84 -10.32 -5.57 16.78
C LYS A 84 -10.86 -4.20 17.19
N ASP A 85 -10.18 -3.52 18.12
CA ASP A 85 -10.59 -2.20 18.64
C ASP A 85 -9.96 -1.04 17.86
N ILE A 86 -9.12 -1.35 16.85
CA ILE A 86 -8.45 -0.36 16.02
C ILE A 86 -9.28 -0.11 14.76
N SER A 87 -9.65 1.16 14.54
CA SER A 87 -10.22 1.60 13.28
C SER A 87 -9.11 2.05 12.34
N LEU A 88 -8.85 1.26 11.29
CA LEU A 88 -7.84 1.60 10.27
C LEU A 88 -8.17 2.91 9.57
N GLY A 89 -9.44 3.12 9.24
CA GLY A 89 -9.90 4.35 8.62
C GLY A 89 -9.64 5.58 9.49
N ASN A 90 -9.84 5.48 10.82
CA ASN A 90 -9.55 6.57 11.75
C ASN A 90 -8.05 6.80 11.94
N VAL A 91 -7.22 5.74 11.95
CA VAL A 91 -5.76 5.88 11.99
C VAL A 91 -5.26 6.64 10.77
N LEU A 92 -5.70 6.24 9.58
CA LEU A 92 -5.36 6.94 8.33
C LEU A 92 -5.83 8.40 8.33
N LEU A 93 -7.04 8.68 8.83
CA LEU A 93 -7.53 10.05 8.94
C LEU A 93 -6.63 10.91 9.84
N ARG A 94 -6.21 10.39 10.98
CA ARG A 94 -5.28 11.09 11.91
C ARG A 94 -3.90 11.28 11.28
N LEU A 95 -3.40 10.28 10.57
CA LEU A 95 -2.15 10.39 9.81
C LEU A 95 -2.26 11.50 8.76
N PHE A 96 -3.34 11.57 7.99
CA PHE A 96 -3.56 12.63 7.01
C PHE A 96 -3.65 14.02 7.65
N GLN A 97 -4.31 14.14 8.82
CA GLN A 97 -4.35 15.41 9.56
C GLN A 97 -2.97 15.85 10.05
N THR A 98 -2.18 14.90 10.55
CA THR A 98 -0.82 15.15 11.04
C THR A 98 0.14 15.48 9.89
N SER A 99 0.00 14.78 8.78
CA SER A 99 0.88 14.94 7.60
C SER A 99 0.75 16.31 6.93
N ARG A 100 -0.38 17.01 7.10
CA ARG A 100 -0.54 18.40 6.62
C ARG A 100 0.52 19.35 7.17
N ARG A 101 1.03 19.09 8.36
CA ARG A 101 2.11 19.90 8.97
C ARG A 101 3.45 19.78 8.23
N PHE A 102 3.61 18.72 7.45
CA PHE A 102 4.81 18.39 6.68
C PHE A 102 4.63 18.62 5.18
N ASN A 103 3.53 19.28 4.77
CA ASN A 103 3.19 19.49 3.36
C ASN A 103 3.17 18.17 2.55
N VAL A 104 2.65 17.09 3.14
CA VAL A 104 2.48 15.80 2.45
C VAL A 104 1.46 15.96 1.33
N GLU A 105 1.83 15.61 0.11
CA GLU A 105 0.89 15.44 -0.99
C GLU A 105 0.14 14.12 -0.82
N ILE A 106 -1.10 14.21 -0.29
CA ILE A 106 -1.95 13.03 -0.16
C ILE A 106 -2.60 12.76 -1.51
N GLN A 107 -2.30 11.61 -2.07
CA GLN A 107 -2.90 11.19 -3.34
C GLN A 107 -4.42 11.00 -3.18
N PRO A 108 -5.24 11.48 -4.15
CA PRO A 108 -6.70 11.32 -4.11
C PRO A 108 -7.17 9.87 -3.94
N GLN A 109 -6.42 8.92 -4.50
CA GLN A 109 -6.68 7.48 -4.38
C GLN A 109 -6.60 6.99 -2.93
N LEU A 110 -5.66 7.51 -2.13
CA LEU A 110 -5.54 7.17 -0.71
C LEU A 110 -6.68 7.75 0.12
N VAL A 111 -7.18 8.93 -0.26
CA VAL A 111 -8.39 9.52 0.37
C VAL A 111 -9.62 8.67 0.07
N LEU A 112 -9.77 8.19 -1.17
CA LEU A 112 -10.85 7.28 -1.54
C LEU A 112 -10.75 5.96 -0.77
N LEU A 113 -9.55 5.39 -0.67
CA LEU A 113 -9.29 4.18 0.10
C LEU A 113 -9.69 4.38 1.57
N GLN A 114 -9.26 5.46 2.20
CA GLN A 114 -9.58 5.78 3.59
C GLN A 114 -11.11 5.89 3.81
N LYS A 115 -11.82 6.59 2.91
CA LYS A 115 -13.28 6.70 2.96
C LYS A 115 -13.97 5.33 2.82
N THR A 116 -13.48 4.50 1.90
CA THR A 116 -14.01 3.14 1.69
C THR A 116 -13.79 2.27 2.91
N LEU A 117 -12.60 2.32 3.51
CA LEU A 117 -12.28 1.58 4.74
C LEU A 117 -13.20 1.96 5.89
N LEU A 118 -13.45 3.26 6.11
CA LEU A 118 -14.40 3.72 7.13
C LEU A 118 -15.82 3.19 6.89
N ASN A 119 -16.28 3.22 5.63
CA ASN A 119 -17.62 2.74 5.29
C ASN A 119 -17.73 1.21 5.48
N ILE A 120 -16.74 0.44 5.04
CA ILE A 120 -16.74 -1.02 5.19
C ILE A 120 -16.62 -1.41 6.66
N GLU A 121 -15.76 -0.73 7.41
CA GLU A 121 -15.62 -0.96 8.85
C GLU A 121 -16.92 -0.66 9.59
N GLY A 122 -17.57 0.47 9.28
CA GLY A 122 -18.87 0.84 9.86
C GLY A 122 -19.97 -0.16 9.53
N LEU A 123 -20.05 -0.63 8.28
CA LEU A 123 -21.01 -1.65 7.86
C LEU A 123 -20.72 -3.00 8.51
N GLY A 124 -19.44 -3.41 8.56
CA GLY A 124 -19.03 -4.66 9.17
C GLY A 124 -19.45 -4.73 10.64
N ARG A 125 -19.20 -3.66 11.41
CA ARG A 125 -19.61 -3.57 12.82
C ARG A 125 -21.11 -3.52 13.04
N GLN A 126 -21.92 -3.03 12.07
CA GLN A 126 -23.37 -3.12 12.12
C GLN A 126 -23.90 -4.54 11.92
N LEU A 127 -23.21 -5.33 11.08
CA LEU A 127 -23.57 -6.71 10.78
C LEU A 127 -23.06 -7.67 11.85
N ASP A 128 -21.85 -7.45 12.33
CA ASP A 128 -21.19 -8.22 13.37
C ASP A 128 -20.36 -7.29 14.28
N PRO A 129 -20.90 -6.91 15.46
CA PRO A 129 -20.18 -6.05 16.41
C PRO A 129 -18.84 -6.59 16.91
N GLU A 130 -18.64 -7.90 16.87
CA GLU A 130 -17.40 -8.57 17.28
C GLU A 130 -16.43 -8.81 16.12
N LEU A 131 -16.75 -8.32 14.91
CA LEU A 131 -15.92 -8.47 13.73
C LEU A 131 -14.52 -7.92 13.98
N ASP A 132 -13.52 -8.79 13.89
CA ASP A 132 -12.12 -8.43 13.83
C ASP A 132 -11.69 -8.30 12.37
N LEU A 133 -11.83 -7.07 11.84
CA LEU A 133 -11.45 -6.75 10.46
C LEU A 133 -9.97 -7.00 10.20
N TRP A 134 -9.11 -6.82 11.22
CA TRP A 134 -7.68 -7.00 11.08
C TRP A 134 -7.28 -8.47 10.93
N SER A 135 -7.82 -9.35 11.75
CA SER A 135 -7.54 -10.79 11.63
C SER A 135 -8.02 -11.33 10.29
N THR A 136 -9.14 -10.80 9.79
CA THR A 136 -9.68 -11.16 8.47
C THR A 136 -8.85 -10.61 7.32
N ALA A 137 -8.40 -9.34 7.40
CA ALA A 137 -7.65 -8.69 6.33
C ALA A 137 -6.16 -9.07 6.30
N LYS A 138 -5.58 -9.42 7.45
CA LYS A 138 -4.15 -9.66 7.61
C LYS A 138 -3.55 -10.65 6.60
N PRO A 139 -4.12 -11.86 6.36
CA PRO A 139 -3.53 -12.82 5.42
C PRO A 139 -3.52 -12.29 3.99
N PHE A 140 -4.54 -11.51 3.60
CA PHE A 140 -4.60 -10.88 2.27
C PHE A 140 -3.55 -9.77 2.15
N LEU A 141 -3.40 -8.93 3.18
CA LEU A 141 -2.39 -7.87 3.19
C LEU A 141 -0.97 -8.44 3.16
N GLU A 142 -0.70 -9.49 3.95
CA GLU A 142 0.61 -10.15 3.96
C GLU A 142 0.96 -10.73 2.58
N THR A 143 0.02 -11.43 1.94
CA THR A 143 0.19 -11.95 0.57
C THR A 143 0.46 -10.83 -0.41
N TRP A 144 -0.37 -9.79 -0.39
CA TRP A 144 -0.21 -8.63 -1.27
C TRP A 144 1.13 -7.92 -1.07
N MET A 145 1.56 -7.70 0.18
CA MET A 145 2.85 -7.08 0.49
C MET A 145 4.03 -7.91 -0.07
N LEU A 146 3.97 -9.24 0.07
CA LEU A 146 5.00 -10.14 -0.46
C LEU A 146 5.05 -10.11 -1.99
N GLU A 147 3.90 -9.99 -2.65
CA GLU A 147 3.83 -9.84 -4.10
C GLU A 147 4.43 -8.53 -4.60
N GLN A 148 4.30 -7.43 -3.82
CA GLN A 148 4.82 -6.12 -4.21
C GLN A 148 6.34 -5.97 -3.94
N VAL A 149 6.88 -6.61 -2.90
CA VAL A 149 8.27 -6.41 -2.44
C VAL A 149 9.11 -7.69 -2.55
N GLY A 150 8.48 -8.83 -2.80
CA GLY A 150 9.12 -10.14 -2.83
C GLY A 150 9.93 -10.44 -4.10
N PRO A 151 10.76 -11.51 -4.10
CA PRO A 151 11.57 -11.93 -5.25
C PRO A 151 10.73 -12.26 -6.49
N GLN A 152 9.47 -12.56 -6.33
CA GLN A 152 8.53 -12.80 -7.44
C GLN A 152 8.31 -11.55 -8.29
N ARG A 153 8.39 -10.36 -7.71
CA ARG A 153 8.35 -9.10 -8.44
C ARG A 153 9.56 -8.97 -9.34
N PHE A 154 10.77 -9.19 -8.81
CA PHE A 154 12.01 -9.14 -9.59
C PHE A 154 11.97 -10.10 -10.78
N LEU A 155 11.46 -11.32 -10.58
CA LEU A 155 11.27 -12.28 -11.68
C LEU A 155 10.21 -11.83 -12.69
N ARG A 156 9.16 -11.15 -12.24
CA ARG A 156 8.11 -10.61 -13.12
C ARG A 156 8.65 -9.45 -13.96
N GLU A 157 9.41 -8.54 -13.35
CA GLU A 157 10.07 -7.42 -14.04
C GLU A 157 11.10 -7.92 -15.04
N LEU A 158 11.95 -8.88 -14.66
CA LEU A 158 12.88 -9.54 -15.59
C LEU A 158 12.15 -10.18 -16.78
N ARG A 159 11.03 -10.85 -16.54
CA ARG A 159 10.22 -11.43 -17.62
C ARG A 159 9.57 -10.38 -18.51
N ALA A 160 9.10 -9.29 -17.93
CA ALA A 160 8.49 -8.19 -18.69
C ALA A 160 9.52 -7.46 -19.55
N GLU A 161 10.76 -7.30 -19.08
CA GLU A 161 11.85 -6.64 -19.80
C GLU A 161 12.66 -7.60 -20.69
N ALA A 162 12.54 -8.91 -20.52
CA ALA A 162 13.24 -9.91 -21.31
C ALA A 162 13.11 -9.68 -22.82
N PRO A 163 11.95 -9.30 -23.40
CA PRO A 163 11.85 -9.00 -24.82
C PRO A 163 12.64 -7.74 -25.24
N HIS A 164 12.83 -6.80 -24.31
CA HIS A 164 13.64 -5.59 -24.54
C HIS A 164 15.12 -5.94 -24.58
N PHE A 165 15.60 -6.71 -23.59
CA PHE A 165 16.97 -7.18 -23.56
C PHE A 165 17.31 -8.09 -24.73
N ALA A 166 16.38 -8.94 -25.16
CA ALA A 166 16.58 -9.80 -26.32
C ALA A 166 16.85 -9.01 -27.63
N LYS A 167 16.36 -7.78 -27.75
CA LYS A 167 16.64 -6.91 -28.89
C LYS A 167 18.05 -6.32 -28.87
N PHE A 168 18.66 -6.17 -27.70
CA PHE A 168 20.01 -5.62 -27.55
C PHE A 168 21.11 -6.70 -27.57
N LEU A 169 20.76 -7.95 -27.27
CA LEU A 169 21.70 -9.08 -27.29
C LEU A 169 22.51 -9.20 -28.60
N PRO A 170 21.92 -9.05 -29.80
CA PRO A 170 22.66 -9.13 -31.04
C PRO A 170 23.64 -7.95 -31.29
N ALA A 171 23.41 -6.81 -30.59
CA ALA A 171 24.25 -5.62 -30.73
C ALA A 171 25.41 -5.58 -29.72
N LEU A 172 25.36 -6.36 -28.64
CA LEU A 172 26.39 -6.39 -27.59
C LEU A 172 27.81 -6.70 -28.12
N PRO A 173 28.03 -7.68 -29.02
CA PRO A 173 29.39 -7.95 -29.54
C PRO A 173 29.99 -6.76 -30.28
N ARG A 174 29.17 -5.99 -31.01
CA ARG A 174 29.62 -4.78 -31.71
C ARG A 174 29.96 -3.64 -30.76
N LEU A 175 29.14 -3.42 -29.74
CA LEU A 175 29.36 -2.37 -28.72
C LEU A 175 30.61 -2.67 -27.87
N LEU A 176 30.88 -3.94 -27.55
CA LEU A 176 32.08 -4.35 -26.85
C LEU A 176 33.33 -4.20 -27.73
N HIS A 177 33.24 -4.53 -29.04
CA HIS A 177 34.35 -4.36 -29.96
C HIS A 177 34.73 -2.89 -30.14
N ASP A 178 33.73 -1.98 -30.29
CA ASP A 178 33.96 -0.54 -30.45
C ASP A 178 34.49 0.13 -29.16
N SER A 179 34.15 -0.40 -27.99
CA SER A 179 34.66 0.10 -26.70
C SER A 179 36.11 -0.35 -26.40
N LEU A 180 36.54 -1.46 -26.96
CA LEU A 180 37.92 -1.99 -26.80
C LEU A 180 38.92 -1.42 -27.83
N GLN A 181 38.45 -0.68 -28.83
CA GLN A 181 39.27 -0.02 -29.83
C GLN A 181 39.53 1.47 -29.55
N ARG A 182 38.98 2.00 -28.44
CA ARG A 182 39.29 3.35 -27.93
C ARG A 182 40.20 3.28 -26.72
#